data_b545aa4c4bef024e1e82f27f5a714d7e
#
_entry.id   b545aa4c4bef024e1e82f27f5a714d7e
#
_cell.length_a   1.000
_cell.length_b   1.000
_cell.length_c   1.000
_cell.angle_alpha   90.00
_cell.angle_beta   90.00
_cell.angle_gamma   90.00
#
_symmetry.space_group_name_H-M   'P 1'
#
loop_
_entity.id
_entity.type
_entity.pdbx_description
1 polymer ?
#
loop_
_entity_poly.entity_id
_entity_poly.type
_entity_poly.pdbx_seq_one_letter_code
_entity_poly.pdbx_strand_id
1 'polypeptide(L)'
;MSKIIIISGDLAAGKSALAKRLSRHFEIPYFQKSRLKEILGEEIEFEGVDKNKRVSRGAMDILVHLASRFAKVKGSVILEANFHQDDLEKIQRECSFANHKVDLVYMTGDIDVLYERFLYREMYQNRHPVHLNHPLQYLDEFSDYVNKLRKEDEVIPRKYLDTTNCD
;
A
#
# COMPACT_ATOMS: atom_id res chain seq x y z
N MET A 1 23.08 -1.64 0.97
CA MET A 1 22.81 -0.53 0.06
C MET A 1 21.49 0.13 0.45
N SER A 2 21.54 1.41 0.80
CA SER A 2 20.36 2.15 1.26
C SER A 2 19.39 2.43 0.14
N LYS A 3 18.08 2.22 0.36
CA LYS A 3 17.03 2.47 -0.63
C LYS A 3 15.63 2.55 -0.01
N ILE A 4 14.73 3.18 -0.72
CA ILE A 4 13.30 3.12 -0.44
C ILE A 4 12.73 1.86 -1.09
N ILE A 5 12.06 1.03 -0.33
CA ILE A 5 11.38 -0.18 -0.83
C ILE A 5 9.88 0.08 -0.75
N ILE A 6 9.23 0.10 -1.90
CA ILE A 6 7.77 0.24 -2.00
C ILE A 6 7.16 -1.14 -2.19
N ILE A 7 6.18 -1.48 -1.35
CA ILE A 7 5.34 -2.66 -1.51
C ILE A 7 3.94 -2.19 -1.86
N SER A 8 3.54 -2.45 -3.08
CA SER A 8 2.23 -2.10 -3.64
C SER A 8 1.58 -3.32 -4.28
N GLY A 9 0.44 -3.15 -4.89
CA GLY A 9 -0.22 -4.21 -5.64
C GLY A 9 -1.65 -4.47 -5.19
N ASP A 10 -2.16 -5.62 -5.59
CA ASP A 10 -3.57 -5.98 -5.50
C ASP A 10 -4.08 -6.06 -4.06
N LEU A 11 -5.39 -5.87 -3.90
CA LEU A 11 -6.06 -6.10 -2.61
C LEU A 11 -5.89 -7.57 -2.19
N ALA A 12 -5.71 -7.78 -0.91
CA ALA A 12 -5.54 -9.10 -0.29
C ALA A 12 -4.34 -9.94 -0.79
N ALA A 13 -3.39 -9.32 -1.49
CA ALA A 13 -2.18 -10.01 -1.98
C ALA A 13 -1.10 -10.25 -0.91
N GLY A 14 -1.34 -9.91 0.36
CA GLY A 14 -0.39 -10.18 1.45
C GLY A 14 0.71 -9.14 1.66
N LYS A 15 0.52 -7.91 1.17
CA LYS A 15 1.51 -6.81 1.26
C LYS A 15 2.03 -6.57 2.67
N SER A 16 1.13 -6.51 3.64
CA SER A 16 1.48 -6.24 5.05
C SER A 16 2.34 -7.34 5.67
N ALA A 17 2.08 -8.60 5.31
CA ALA A 17 2.89 -9.74 5.76
C ALA A 17 4.31 -9.66 5.19
N LEU A 18 4.44 -9.34 3.90
CA LEU A 18 5.73 -9.16 3.25
C LEU A 18 6.52 -8.00 3.87
N ALA A 19 5.88 -6.84 4.04
CA ALA A 19 6.51 -5.66 4.66
C ALA A 19 7.09 -5.98 6.03
N LYS A 20 6.32 -6.66 6.88
CA LYS A 20 6.75 -7.09 8.22
C LYS A 20 7.92 -8.07 8.18
N ARG A 21 7.89 -9.04 7.26
CA ARG A 21 8.98 -10.01 7.10
C ARG A 21 10.28 -9.37 6.63
N LEU A 22 10.20 -8.51 5.61
CA LEU A 22 11.36 -7.79 5.09
C LEU A 22 11.94 -6.83 6.12
N SER A 23 11.09 -6.11 6.86
CA SER A 23 11.53 -5.23 7.94
C SER A 23 12.35 -5.98 8.99
N ARG A 24 11.90 -7.16 9.43
CA ARG A 24 12.62 -7.98 10.40
C ARG A 24 13.93 -8.55 9.83
N HIS A 25 13.90 -8.98 8.56
CA HIS A 25 15.06 -9.60 7.93
C HIS A 25 16.19 -8.60 7.68
N PHE A 26 15.85 -7.40 7.24
CA PHE A 26 16.82 -6.36 6.91
C PHE A 26 17.08 -5.35 8.05
N GLU A 27 16.35 -5.47 9.15
CA GLU A 27 16.41 -4.55 10.30
C GLU A 27 16.15 -3.08 9.91
N ILE A 28 15.20 -2.85 9.00
CA ILE A 28 14.79 -1.53 8.55
C ILE A 28 13.33 -1.25 8.92
N PRO A 29 12.96 0.01 9.22
CA PRO A 29 11.59 0.35 9.56
C PRO A 29 10.65 0.17 8.38
N TYR A 30 9.37 -0.15 8.68
CA TYR A 30 8.30 -0.15 7.70
C TYR A 30 7.11 0.65 8.18
N PHE A 31 6.40 1.27 7.22
CA PHE A 31 5.20 2.03 7.47
C PHE A 31 4.10 1.59 6.52
N GLN A 32 2.91 1.38 7.07
CA GLN A 32 1.73 0.91 6.35
C GLN A 32 0.68 2.02 6.31
N LYS A 33 0.15 2.31 5.13
CA LYS A 33 -0.95 3.28 4.98
C LYS A 33 -2.15 2.92 5.85
N SER A 34 -2.53 1.63 5.89
CA SER A 34 -3.66 1.17 6.70
C SER A 34 -3.47 1.51 8.17
N ARG A 35 -2.28 1.29 8.73
CA ARG A 35 -1.99 1.62 10.13
C ARG A 35 -2.00 3.12 10.40
N LEU A 36 -1.43 3.91 9.49
CA LEU A 36 -1.50 5.37 9.60
C LEU A 36 -2.95 5.89 9.52
N LYS A 37 -3.75 5.29 8.64
CA LYS A 37 -5.17 5.61 8.53
C LYS A 37 -5.95 5.29 9.80
N GLU A 38 -5.65 4.17 10.46
CA GLU A 38 -6.22 3.80 11.77
C GLU A 38 -5.87 4.82 12.83
N ILE A 39 -4.58 5.17 12.96
CA ILE A 39 -4.11 6.17 13.94
C ILE A 39 -4.81 7.52 13.72
N LEU A 40 -4.93 7.96 12.49
CA LEU A 40 -5.66 9.18 12.17
C LEU A 40 -7.16 9.05 12.47
N GLY A 41 -7.75 7.88 12.25
CA GLY A 41 -9.16 7.61 12.52
C GLY A 41 -9.52 7.57 14.00
N GLU A 42 -8.55 7.39 14.91
CA GLU A 42 -8.77 7.52 16.35
C GLU A 42 -9.00 8.98 16.80
N GLU A 43 -8.45 9.94 16.06
CA GLU A 43 -8.42 11.35 16.43
C GLU A 43 -9.28 12.25 15.52
N ILE A 44 -9.56 11.80 14.31
CA ILE A 44 -10.24 12.60 13.28
C ILE A 44 -11.50 11.87 12.83
N GLU A 45 -12.62 12.63 12.73
CA GLU A 45 -13.87 12.10 12.16
C GLU A 45 -13.66 11.55 10.74
N PHE A 46 -14.07 10.31 10.51
CA PHE A 46 -13.98 9.63 9.23
C PHE A 46 -15.32 9.12 8.69
N GLU A 47 -16.40 9.31 9.42
CA GLU A 47 -17.73 8.88 8.99
C GLU A 47 -18.17 9.62 7.73
N GLY A 48 -18.68 8.86 6.76
CA GLY A 48 -19.02 9.36 5.44
C GLY A 48 -17.86 9.27 4.44
N VAL A 49 -18.25 9.18 3.17
CA VAL A 49 -17.30 8.89 2.06
C VAL A 49 -16.21 9.96 1.95
N ASP A 50 -16.60 11.25 2.04
CA ASP A 50 -15.65 12.35 1.84
C ASP A 50 -14.65 12.48 3.00
N LYS A 51 -15.11 12.38 4.24
CA LYS A 51 -14.24 12.41 5.41
C LYS A 51 -13.27 11.23 5.39
N ASN A 52 -13.76 10.03 5.08
CA ASN A 52 -12.93 8.83 4.97
C ASN A 52 -11.86 8.94 3.86
N LYS A 53 -12.21 9.49 2.70
CA LYS A 53 -11.25 9.78 1.63
C LYS A 53 -10.18 10.77 2.07
N ARG A 54 -10.52 11.79 2.81
CA ARG A 54 -9.56 12.78 3.34
C ARG A 54 -8.59 12.14 4.33
N VAL A 55 -9.06 11.31 5.25
CA VAL A 55 -8.20 10.55 6.17
C VAL A 55 -7.28 9.60 5.39
N SER A 56 -7.81 8.91 4.39
CA SER A 56 -7.03 8.06 3.49
C SER A 56 -5.96 8.84 2.73
N ARG A 57 -6.29 10.04 2.23
CA ARG A 57 -5.34 10.93 1.55
C ARG A 57 -4.24 11.38 2.50
N GLY A 58 -4.60 11.81 3.72
CA GLY A 58 -3.63 12.21 4.74
C GLY A 58 -2.64 11.11 5.09
N ALA A 59 -3.12 9.87 5.25
CA ALA A 59 -2.26 8.72 5.49
C ALA A 59 -1.27 8.48 4.34
N MET A 60 -1.71 8.63 3.09
CA MET A 60 -0.83 8.52 1.92
C MET A 60 0.19 9.65 1.85
N ASP A 61 -0.22 10.89 2.11
CA ASP A 61 0.68 12.04 2.10
C ASP A 61 1.78 11.91 3.18
N ILE A 62 1.47 11.29 4.33
CA ILE A 62 2.48 10.95 5.34
C ILE A 62 3.50 9.95 4.76
N LEU A 63 3.06 8.89 4.06
CA LEU A 63 4.00 7.94 3.43
C LEU A 63 4.90 8.62 2.40
N VAL A 64 4.36 9.48 1.56
CA VAL A 64 5.15 10.25 0.58
C VAL A 64 6.16 11.16 1.28
N HIS A 65 5.76 11.81 2.37
CA HIS A 65 6.66 12.63 3.19
C HIS A 65 7.79 11.80 3.79
N LEU A 66 7.49 10.62 4.34
CA LEU A 66 8.50 9.71 4.87
C LEU A 66 9.51 9.30 3.79
N ALA A 67 9.05 8.96 2.58
CA ALA A 67 9.94 8.64 1.45
C ALA A 67 10.94 9.77 1.19
N SER A 68 10.46 11.01 1.14
CA SER A 68 11.30 12.20 0.94
C SER A 68 12.35 12.36 2.06
N ARG A 69 11.94 12.17 3.32
CA ARG A 69 12.84 12.33 4.47
C ARG A 69 13.94 11.26 4.48
N PHE A 70 13.56 9.99 4.27
CA PHE A 70 14.54 8.89 4.20
C PHE A 70 15.48 9.04 3.01
N ALA A 71 14.99 9.46 1.85
CA ALA A 71 15.84 9.70 0.69
C ALA A 71 16.90 10.80 0.96
N LYS A 72 16.53 11.90 1.60
CA LYS A 72 17.44 13.02 1.93
C LYS A 72 18.58 12.63 2.86
N VAL A 73 18.33 11.72 3.80
CA VAL A 73 19.37 11.23 4.72
C VAL A 73 20.04 9.94 4.24
N LYS A 74 19.77 9.51 3.00
CA LYS A 74 20.28 8.25 2.44
C LYS A 74 19.92 7.02 3.28
N GLY A 75 18.78 7.06 3.95
CA GLY A 75 18.27 5.98 4.79
C GLY A 75 17.54 4.90 4.00
N SER A 76 17.19 3.80 4.69
CA SER A 76 16.34 2.73 4.15
C SER A 76 15.02 2.67 4.89
N VAL A 77 13.95 2.46 4.14
CA VAL A 77 12.59 2.29 4.67
C VAL A 77 11.75 1.44 3.74
N ILE A 78 10.80 0.70 4.30
CA ILE A 78 9.76 0.00 3.56
C ILE A 78 8.44 0.78 3.72
N LEU A 79 7.80 1.09 2.60
CA LEU A 79 6.50 1.76 2.56
C LEU A 79 5.48 0.84 1.89
N GLU A 80 4.37 0.57 2.57
CA GLU A 80 3.33 -0.35 2.10
C GLU A 80 1.99 0.36 1.95
N ALA A 81 1.44 0.29 0.76
CA ALA A 81 0.09 0.79 0.42
C ALA A 81 -0.36 0.29 -0.95
N ASN A 82 -1.61 0.56 -1.31
CA ASN A 82 -2.03 0.61 -2.70
C ASN A 82 -1.66 1.99 -3.26
N PHE A 83 -0.43 2.10 -3.74
CA PHE A 83 0.05 3.35 -4.34
C PHE A 83 -0.56 3.54 -5.73
N HIS A 84 -1.09 4.72 -5.98
CA HIS A 84 -1.52 5.15 -7.30
C HIS A 84 -0.38 5.85 -8.06
N GLN A 85 -0.56 6.02 -9.35
CA GLN A 85 0.43 6.65 -10.22
C GLN A 85 0.92 7.99 -9.66
N ASP A 86 0.02 8.89 -9.28
CA ASP A 86 0.38 10.23 -8.76
C ASP A 86 1.25 10.17 -7.50
N ASP A 87 1.03 9.20 -6.63
CA ASP A 87 1.80 9.00 -5.40
C ASP A 87 3.22 8.53 -5.74
N LEU A 88 3.32 7.59 -6.68
CA LEU A 88 4.61 7.07 -7.17
C LEU A 88 5.42 8.13 -7.90
N GLU A 89 4.78 8.99 -8.67
CA GLU A 89 5.43 10.13 -9.34
C GLU A 89 6.06 11.09 -8.33
N LYS A 90 5.36 11.40 -7.25
CA LYS A 90 5.89 12.23 -6.16
C LYS A 90 7.10 11.58 -5.49
N ILE A 91 7.01 10.29 -5.15
CA ILE A 91 8.11 9.55 -4.52
C ILE A 91 9.31 9.47 -5.46
N GLN A 92 9.10 9.12 -6.72
CA GLN A 92 10.17 9.03 -7.72
C GLN A 92 10.92 10.36 -7.88
N ARG A 93 10.19 11.47 -7.95
CA ARG A 93 10.77 12.80 -8.04
C ARG A 93 11.65 13.14 -6.83
N GLU A 94 11.15 12.91 -5.61
CA GLU A 94 11.90 13.18 -4.39
C GLU A 94 13.15 12.31 -4.26
N CYS A 95 13.06 11.02 -4.63
CA CYS A 95 14.20 10.12 -4.66
C CYS A 95 15.23 10.52 -5.71
N SER A 96 14.78 10.96 -6.89
CA SER A 96 15.67 11.45 -7.96
C SER A 96 16.42 12.70 -7.54
N PHE A 97 15.74 13.68 -6.94
CA PHE A 97 16.39 14.88 -6.40
C PHE A 97 17.44 14.56 -5.34
N ALA A 98 17.16 13.57 -4.49
CA ALA A 98 18.10 13.11 -3.47
C ALA A 98 19.18 12.18 -4.03
N ASN A 99 19.16 11.81 -5.29
CA ASN A 99 19.98 10.75 -5.89
C ASN A 99 19.94 9.48 -5.01
N HIS A 100 18.75 9.01 -4.69
CA HIS A 100 18.51 7.86 -3.84
C HIS A 100 17.72 6.80 -4.59
N LYS A 101 18.03 5.53 -4.37
CA LYS A 101 17.37 4.41 -5.04
C LYS A 101 15.99 4.15 -4.47
N VAL A 102 15.06 3.81 -5.36
CA VAL A 102 13.73 3.31 -5.03
C VAL A 102 13.45 2.03 -5.82
N ASP A 103 12.99 1.01 -5.13
CA ASP A 103 12.52 -0.26 -5.71
C ASP A 103 11.04 -0.43 -5.41
N LEU A 104 10.28 -0.98 -6.35
CA LEU A 104 8.87 -1.29 -6.18
C LEU A 104 8.63 -2.79 -6.39
N VAL A 105 8.09 -3.44 -5.37
CA VAL A 105 7.54 -4.79 -5.44
C VAL A 105 6.03 -4.67 -5.61
N TYR A 106 5.51 -5.19 -6.73
CA TYR A 106 4.08 -5.23 -7.01
C TYR A 106 3.55 -6.64 -6.75
N MET A 107 2.76 -6.79 -5.70
CA MET A 107 2.17 -8.07 -5.33
C MET A 107 0.87 -8.28 -6.08
N THR A 108 0.74 -9.41 -6.74
CA THR A 108 -0.41 -9.78 -7.58
C THR A 108 -0.85 -11.21 -7.28
N GLY A 109 -1.93 -11.64 -7.88
CA GLY A 109 -2.42 -13.01 -7.79
C GLY A 109 -3.64 -13.23 -8.68
N ASP A 110 -4.12 -14.47 -8.72
CA ASP A 110 -5.39 -14.79 -9.33
C ASP A 110 -6.53 -14.04 -8.65
N ILE A 111 -7.40 -13.42 -9.44
CA ILE A 111 -8.45 -12.52 -8.91
C ILE A 111 -9.42 -13.29 -8.00
N ASP A 112 -9.80 -14.52 -8.36
CA ASP A 112 -10.72 -15.32 -7.56
C ASP A 112 -10.10 -15.66 -6.19
N VAL A 113 -8.83 -16.04 -6.18
CA VAL A 113 -8.07 -16.32 -4.95
C VAL A 113 -7.95 -15.07 -4.07
N LEU A 114 -7.63 -13.93 -4.69
CA LEU A 114 -7.54 -12.67 -3.96
C LEU A 114 -8.89 -12.23 -3.38
N TYR A 115 -9.97 -12.45 -4.12
CA TYR A 115 -11.32 -12.14 -3.68
C TYR A 115 -11.75 -13.01 -2.49
N GLU A 116 -11.48 -14.31 -2.52
CA GLU A 116 -11.73 -15.20 -1.39
C GLU A 116 -10.97 -14.75 -0.13
N ARG A 117 -9.69 -14.39 -0.27
CA ARG A 117 -8.88 -13.84 0.84
C ARG A 117 -9.43 -12.51 1.35
N PHE A 118 -9.90 -11.66 0.44
CA PHE A 118 -10.54 -10.39 0.79
C PHE A 118 -11.80 -10.63 1.62
N LEU A 119 -12.70 -11.50 1.17
CA LEU A 119 -13.94 -11.84 1.89
C LEU A 119 -13.65 -12.44 3.26
N TYR A 120 -12.70 -13.39 3.33
CA TYR A 120 -12.29 -13.98 4.59
C TYR A 120 -11.83 -12.92 5.60
N ARG A 121 -11.01 -12.00 5.14
CA ARG A 121 -10.53 -10.89 5.97
C ARG A 121 -11.66 -9.97 6.44
N GLU A 122 -12.61 -9.62 5.57
CA GLU A 122 -13.75 -8.78 5.94
C GLU A 122 -14.70 -9.48 6.92
N MET A 123 -14.87 -10.78 6.81
CA MET A 123 -15.81 -11.55 7.65
C MET A 123 -15.22 -11.96 9.01
N TYR A 124 -13.95 -12.30 9.08
CA TYR A 124 -13.35 -12.95 10.24
C TYR A 124 -12.26 -12.15 10.95
N GLN A 125 -11.74 -11.10 10.35
CA GLN A 125 -10.80 -10.21 11.02
C GLN A 125 -11.52 -8.99 11.59
N ASN A 126 -11.28 -8.71 12.86
CA ASN A 126 -11.81 -7.50 13.50
C ASN A 126 -11.07 -6.27 12.98
N ARG A 127 -11.58 -5.68 11.89
CA ARG A 127 -10.97 -4.53 11.25
C ARG A 127 -11.42 -3.23 11.89
N HIS A 128 -10.50 -2.26 11.95
CA HIS A 128 -10.83 -0.91 12.38
C HIS A 128 -11.95 -0.32 11.52
N PRO A 129 -12.96 0.35 12.11
CA PRO A 129 -14.10 0.92 11.37
C PRO A 129 -13.72 1.83 10.20
N VAL A 130 -12.57 2.49 10.26
CA VAL A 130 -12.05 3.36 9.17
C VAL A 130 -11.85 2.62 7.83
N HIS A 131 -11.79 1.29 7.85
CA HIS A 131 -11.64 0.44 6.67
C HIS A 131 -12.95 -0.12 6.12
N LEU A 132 -14.08 0.05 6.83
CA LEU A 132 -15.34 -0.62 6.52
C LEU A 132 -16.19 0.06 5.44
N ASN A 133 -15.72 1.13 4.83
CA ASN A 133 -16.46 1.89 3.81
C ASN A 133 -16.11 1.45 2.37
N HIS A 134 -16.04 0.15 2.10
CA HIS A 134 -15.75 -0.33 0.75
C HIS A 134 -16.98 -0.93 0.08
N PRO A 135 -17.34 -0.44 -1.13
CA PRO A 135 -18.43 -1.01 -1.93
C PRO A 135 -18.03 -2.31 -2.65
N LEU A 136 -16.93 -2.96 -2.29
CA LEU A 136 -16.39 -4.15 -2.96
C LEU A 136 -17.07 -5.44 -2.45
N GLN A 137 -18.40 -5.50 -2.50
CA GLN A 137 -19.15 -6.65 -2.01
C GLN A 137 -19.24 -7.80 -3.00
N TYR A 138 -19.06 -7.52 -4.29
CA TYR A 138 -19.20 -8.49 -5.37
C TYR A 138 -17.88 -8.68 -6.13
N LEU A 139 -17.72 -9.88 -6.71
CA LEU A 139 -16.52 -10.23 -7.46
C LEU A 139 -16.25 -9.27 -8.63
N ASP A 140 -17.29 -8.83 -9.34
CA ASP A 140 -17.15 -7.90 -10.47
C ASP A 140 -16.57 -6.55 -10.03
N GLU A 141 -17.06 -5.99 -8.94
CA GLU A 141 -16.56 -4.74 -8.38
C GLU A 141 -15.10 -4.87 -7.90
N PHE A 142 -14.79 -5.97 -7.25
CA PHE A 142 -13.43 -6.30 -6.82
C PHE A 142 -12.47 -6.45 -8.01
N SER A 143 -12.90 -7.21 -9.03
CA SER A 143 -12.15 -7.42 -10.25
C SER A 143 -11.87 -6.11 -11.00
N ASP A 144 -12.88 -5.26 -11.14
CA ASP A 144 -12.75 -3.95 -11.78
C ASP A 144 -11.76 -3.05 -11.05
N TYR A 145 -11.82 -3.01 -9.72
CA TYR A 145 -10.88 -2.26 -8.90
C TYR A 145 -9.44 -2.75 -9.07
N VAL A 146 -9.21 -4.05 -8.98
CA VAL A 146 -7.88 -4.67 -9.14
C VAL A 146 -7.34 -4.40 -10.55
N ASN A 147 -8.15 -4.61 -11.59
CA ASN A 147 -7.74 -4.41 -12.97
C ASN A 147 -7.45 -2.94 -13.28
N LYS A 148 -8.19 -2.00 -12.69
CA LYS A 148 -7.93 -0.57 -12.83
C LYS A 148 -6.55 -0.20 -12.28
N LEU A 149 -6.20 -0.70 -11.09
CA LEU A 149 -4.89 -0.47 -10.49
C LEU A 149 -3.74 -1.10 -11.30
N ARG A 150 -3.97 -2.31 -11.83
CA ARG A 150 -2.98 -3.01 -12.69
C ARG A 150 -2.67 -2.26 -13.99
N LYS A 151 -3.63 -1.50 -14.52
CA LYS A 151 -3.51 -0.74 -15.77
C LYS A 151 -2.88 0.64 -15.62
N GLU A 152 -2.63 1.10 -14.40
CA GLU A 152 -1.92 2.36 -14.18
C GLU A 152 -0.50 2.29 -14.74
N ASP A 153 0.03 3.41 -15.20
CA ASP A 153 1.38 3.50 -15.78
C ASP A 153 2.47 3.14 -14.75
N GLU A 154 3.48 2.42 -15.21
CA GLU A 154 4.63 2.05 -14.39
C GLU A 154 5.62 3.22 -14.28
N VAL A 155 5.38 4.12 -13.34
CA VAL A 155 6.29 5.23 -13.01
C VAL A 155 7.62 4.70 -12.45
N ILE A 156 7.54 3.72 -11.57
CA ILE A 156 8.68 2.97 -11.04
C ILE A 156 8.55 1.54 -11.56
N PRO A 157 9.58 0.96 -12.18
CA PRO A 157 9.51 -0.40 -12.71
C PRO A 157 9.05 -1.40 -11.65
N ARG A 158 8.01 -2.16 -11.96
CA ARG A 158 7.40 -3.13 -11.04
C ARG A 158 8.19 -4.45 -11.05
N LYS A 159 8.60 -4.91 -9.87
CA LYS A 159 9.07 -6.28 -9.65
C LYS A 159 7.88 -7.09 -9.18
N TYR A 160 7.32 -7.93 -10.05
CA TYR A 160 6.10 -8.68 -9.75
C TYR A 160 6.37 -9.86 -8.82
N LEU A 161 5.49 -10.01 -7.82
CA LEU A 161 5.44 -11.17 -6.93
C LEU A 161 4.02 -11.75 -6.97
N ASP A 162 3.87 -12.90 -7.63
CA ASP A 162 2.61 -13.63 -7.67
C ASP A 162 2.41 -14.41 -6.36
N THR A 163 1.30 -14.18 -5.70
CA THR A 163 0.95 -14.79 -4.42
C THR A 163 -0.23 -15.75 -4.52
N THR A 164 -0.63 -16.16 -5.72
CA THR A 164 -1.76 -17.09 -5.94
C THR A 164 -1.63 -18.34 -5.08
N ASN A 165 -0.44 -18.92 -5.00
CA ASN A 165 -0.16 -20.16 -4.28
C ASN A 165 0.53 -19.95 -2.92
N CYS A 166 0.47 -18.73 -2.38
CA CYS A 166 1.02 -18.44 -1.05
C CYS A 166 -0.07 -18.60 0.02
N ASP A 167 0.16 -19.46 1.00
CA ASP A 167 -0.71 -19.65 2.18
C ASP A 167 -0.43 -18.57 3.24
#